data_5842b8c7350e4467086c6eef8bc50edf
#
_entry.id   5842b8c7350e4467086c6eef8bc50edf
#
_cell.length_a   1.000
_cell.length_b   1.000
_cell.length_c   1.000
_cell.angle_alpha   90.00
_cell.angle_beta   90.00
_cell.angle_gamma   90.00
#
_symmetry.space_group_name_H-M   'P 1'
#
loop_
_entity.id
_entity.type
_entity.pdbx_description
1 polymer ?
#
loop_
_entity_poly.entity_id
_entity_poly.type
_entity_poly.pdbx_seq_one_letter_code
_entity_poly.pdbx_strand_id
1 'polypeptide(L)'
;MLVAVLDANVLFPMLLRDTLLRVAAAGCFRAHWSARILEEMTRNLLSDYGMEPSRAEALRIVIEEAFPDASVEGWEELEPDMRNDPKDRHVVAAAVAAGATVIVTSNIRDFSNVPDGIVAMTPDEFLSKIFAKDPTAVLEAITAQAAAYRRPALTTRELIERLALTSPGFAEQALEALDDR
;
A
#
# COMPACT_ATOMS: atom_id res chain seq x y z
N MET A 1 -9.58 -10.58 9.68
CA MET A 1 -8.41 -9.80 9.24
C MET A 1 -8.84 -8.93 8.07
N LEU A 2 -8.44 -7.66 8.01
CA LEU A 2 -8.79 -6.75 6.91
C LEU A 2 -8.09 -7.19 5.63
N VAL A 3 -8.80 -7.20 4.51
CA VAL A 3 -8.27 -7.51 3.18
C VAL A 3 -8.28 -6.24 2.34
N ALA A 4 -7.15 -5.85 1.80
CA ALA A 4 -6.99 -4.60 1.04
C ALA A 4 -6.25 -4.82 -0.27
N VAL A 5 -6.75 -4.21 -1.35
CA VAL A 5 -6.00 -4.06 -2.60
C VAL A 5 -5.20 -2.76 -2.54
N LEU A 6 -3.92 -2.85 -2.84
CA LEU A 6 -3.01 -1.71 -2.92
C LEU A 6 -2.90 -1.24 -4.38
N ASP A 7 -3.31 -0.01 -4.65
CA ASP A 7 -3.19 0.61 -5.97
C ASP A 7 -1.72 0.94 -6.30
N ALA A 8 -1.37 1.01 -7.58
CA ALA A 8 -0.03 1.32 -8.04
C ALA A 8 0.50 2.65 -7.49
N ASN A 9 -0.36 3.64 -7.31
CA ASN A 9 0.03 4.97 -6.81
C ASN A 9 0.47 4.98 -5.33
N VAL A 10 0.16 3.94 -4.54
CA VAL A 10 0.66 3.78 -3.17
C VAL A 10 1.83 2.80 -3.10
N LEU A 11 2.04 2.00 -4.13
CA LEU A 11 3.14 1.04 -4.24
C LEU A 11 4.40 1.63 -4.88
N PHE A 12 4.31 2.66 -5.74
CA PHE A 12 5.51 3.20 -6.36
C PHE A 12 6.33 4.14 -5.46
N PRO A 13 5.77 4.95 -4.51
CA PRO A 13 6.59 5.71 -3.57
C PRO A 13 7.28 4.78 -2.57
N MET A 14 8.64 4.80 -2.58
CA MET A 14 9.46 3.82 -1.86
C MET A 14 9.11 3.73 -0.36
N LEU A 15 9.03 4.87 0.32
CA LEU A 15 8.83 4.90 1.76
C LEU A 15 7.46 4.34 2.15
N LEU A 16 6.40 4.78 1.45
CA LEU A 16 5.03 4.35 1.68
C LEU A 16 4.86 2.86 1.36
N ARG A 17 5.40 2.40 0.21
CA ARG A 17 5.40 0.99 -0.17
C ARG A 17 6.01 0.12 0.92
N ASP A 18 7.23 0.46 1.37
CA ASP A 18 7.94 -0.32 2.37
C ASP A 18 7.14 -0.37 3.69
N THR A 19 6.54 0.75 4.10
CA THR A 19 5.68 0.79 5.29
C THR A 19 4.46 -0.12 5.14
N LEU A 20 3.70 0.01 4.05
CA LEU A 20 2.50 -0.81 3.81
C LEU A 20 2.83 -2.31 3.77
N LEU A 21 3.90 -2.68 3.06
CA LEU A 21 4.30 -4.08 2.94
C LEU A 21 4.80 -4.66 4.26
N ARG A 22 5.55 -3.90 5.08
CA ARG A 22 6.00 -4.36 6.41
C ARG A 22 4.84 -4.51 7.39
N VAL A 23 3.89 -3.58 7.37
CA VAL A 23 2.69 -3.67 8.20
C VAL A 23 1.82 -4.87 7.78
N ALA A 24 1.74 -5.16 6.48
CA ALA A 24 1.11 -6.39 5.99
C ALA A 24 1.87 -7.66 6.42
N ALA A 25 3.21 -7.67 6.30
CA ALA A 25 4.05 -8.80 6.73
C ALA A 25 3.96 -9.04 8.24
N ALA A 26 3.73 -7.99 9.04
CA ALA A 26 3.44 -8.11 10.47
C ALA A 26 2.05 -8.68 10.78
N GLY A 27 1.24 -8.99 9.75
CA GLY A 27 -0.09 -9.59 9.91
C GLY A 27 -1.20 -8.60 10.29
N CYS A 28 -0.96 -7.29 10.18
CA CYS A 28 -1.97 -6.29 10.52
C CYS A 28 -3.13 -6.26 9.52
N PHE A 29 -2.86 -6.63 8.26
CA PHE A 29 -3.85 -6.78 7.18
C PHE A 29 -3.31 -7.72 6.10
N ARG A 30 -4.18 -8.17 5.20
CA ARG A 30 -3.79 -8.93 4.00
C ARG A 30 -3.76 -8.01 2.80
N ALA A 31 -2.57 -7.86 2.20
CA ALA A 31 -2.36 -7.08 1.00
C ALA A 31 -2.61 -7.93 -0.26
N HIS A 32 -3.26 -7.32 -1.25
CA HIS A 32 -3.48 -7.89 -2.57
C HIS A 32 -3.21 -6.88 -3.68
N TRP A 33 -2.88 -7.38 -4.86
CA TRP A 33 -2.70 -6.65 -6.11
C TRP A 33 -2.86 -7.58 -7.29
N SER A 34 -3.13 -7.04 -8.47
CA SER A 34 -3.08 -7.78 -9.73
C SER A 34 -1.72 -7.59 -10.41
N ALA A 35 -1.40 -8.44 -11.39
CA ALA A 35 -0.22 -8.26 -12.23
C ALA A 35 -0.22 -6.88 -12.90
N ARG A 36 -1.37 -6.38 -13.36
CA ARG A 36 -1.51 -5.05 -13.98
C ARG A 36 -1.16 -3.92 -13.01
N ILE A 37 -1.56 -4.02 -11.74
CA ILE A 37 -1.17 -3.04 -10.71
C ILE A 37 0.35 -2.99 -10.56
N LEU A 38 1.03 -4.15 -10.49
CA LEU A 38 2.49 -4.20 -10.40
C LEU A 38 3.18 -3.69 -11.68
N GLU A 39 2.62 -3.93 -12.85
CA GLU A 39 3.10 -3.36 -14.11
C GLU A 39 3.01 -1.84 -14.12
N GLU A 40 1.90 -1.28 -13.63
CA GLU A 40 1.73 0.17 -13.48
C GLU A 40 2.72 0.76 -12.47
N MET A 41 2.91 0.11 -11.32
CA MET A 41 3.94 0.47 -10.36
C MET A 41 5.33 0.51 -11.01
N THR A 42 5.69 -0.54 -11.74
CA THR A 42 6.98 -0.65 -12.45
C THR A 42 7.13 0.47 -13.47
N ARG A 43 6.10 0.74 -14.27
CA ARG A 43 6.08 1.82 -15.26
C ARG A 43 6.32 3.18 -14.60
N ASN A 44 5.65 3.46 -13.48
CA ASN A 44 5.81 4.72 -12.75
C ASN A 44 7.22 4.85 -12.14
N LEU A 45 7.81 3.76 -11.68
CA LEU A 45 9.22 3.76 -11.23
C LEU A 45 10.20 4.13 -12.34
N LEU A 46 9.95 3.67 -13.57
CA LEU A 46 10.77 4.01 -14.74
C LEU A 46 10.55 5.46 -15.16
N SER A 47 9.29 5.90 -15.29
CA SER A 47 8.95 7.23 -15.83
C SER A 47 9.25 8.36 -14.86
N ASP A 48 8.88 8.21 -13.59
CA ASP A 48 8.86 9.31 -12.62
C ASP A 48 10.15 9.38 -11.80
N TYR A 49 10.77 8.22 -11.54
CA TYR A 49 12.04 8.17 -10.79
C TYR A 49 13.26 7.83 -11.64
N GLY A 50 13.09 7.55 -12.93
CA GLY A 50 14.19 7.16 -13.80
C GLY A 50 14.90 5.88 -13.33
N MET A 51 14.17 4.97 -12.67
CA MET A 51 14.75 3.72 -12.19
C MET A 51 15.19 2.86 -13.37
N GLU A 52 16.34 2.22 -13.25
CA GLU A 52 16.81 1.27 -14.27
C GLU A 52 15.82 0.10 -14.40
N PRO A 53 15.48 -0.34 -15.63
CA PRO A 53 14.51 -1.43 -15.86
C PRO A 53 14.82 -2.70 -15.10
N SER A 54 16.08 -3.11 -15.02
CA SER A 54 16.51 -4.28 -14.28
C SER A 54 16.26 -4.18 -12.77
N ARG A 55 16.36 -2.98 -12.20
CA ARG A 55 16.09 -2.72 -10.78
C ARG A 55 14.60 -2.72 -10.49
N ALA A 56 13.80 -2.15 -11.38
CA ALA A 56 12.34 -2.15 -11.24
C ALA A 56 11.78 -3.57 -11.32
N GLU A 57 12.29 -4.38 -12.26
CA GLU A 57 11.91 -5.80 -12.36
C GLU A 57 12.37 -6.61 -11.15
N ALA A 58 13.60 -6.41 -10.67
CA ALA A 58 14.09 -7.08 -9.47
C ALA A 58 13.23 -6.73 -8.24
N LEU A 59 12.79 -5.48 -8.11
CA LEU A 59 11.89 -5.06 -7.04
C LEU A 59 10.53 -5.77 -7.15
N ARG A 60 9.96 -5.87 -8.36
CA ARG A 60 8.71 -6.60 -8.59
C ARG A 60 8.82 -8.05 -8.15
N ILE A 61 9.88 -8.74 -8.56
CA ILE A 61 10.14 -10.13 -8.18
C ILE A 61 10.23 -10.28 -6.65
N VAL A 62 10.98 -9.40 -5.98
CA VAL A 62 11.11 -9.43 -4.52
C VAL A 62 9.77 -9.26 -3.81
N ILE A 63 8.91 -8.38 -4.32
CA ILE A 63 7.56 -8.17 -3.77
C ILE A 63 6.71 -9.43 -3.95
N GLU A 64 6.71 -10.03 -5.15
CA GLU A 64 5.94 -11.24 -5.46
C GLU A 64 6.41 -12.45 -4.64
N GLU A 65 7.73 -12.61 -4.46
CA GLU A 65 8.30 -13.68 -3.63
C GLU A 65 7.99 -13.49 -2.14
N ALA A 66 7.98 -12.26 -1.66
CA ALA A 66 7.67 -11.95 -0.25
C ALA A 66 6.17 -12.13 0.08
N PHE A 67 5.29 -12.00 -0.93
CA PHE A 67 3.84 -12.09 -0.77
C PHE A 67 3.22 -13.02 -1.82
N PRO A 68 3.51 -14.33 -1.79
CA PRO A 68 3.07 -15.27 -2.82
C PRO A 68 1.52 -15.38 -2.95
N ASP A 69 0.80 -15.10 -1.87
CA ASP A 69 -0.67 -15.16 -1.83
C ASP A 69 -1.35 -13.81 -2.15
N ALA A 70 -0.58 -12.76 -2.48
CA ALA A 70 -1.12 -11.43 -2.73
C ALA A 70 -1.61 -11.23 -4.17
N SER A 71 -1.12 -12.02 -5.12
CA SER A 71 -1.53 -11.91 -6.52
C SER A 71 -2.98 -12.33 -6.72
N VAL A 72 -3.76 -11.48 -7.40
CA VAL A 72 -5.16 -11.72 -7.71
C VAL A 72 -5.32 -12.07 -9.18
N GLU A 73 -6.00 -13.19 -9.44
CA GLU A 73 -6.34 -13.67 -10.78
C GLU A 73 -7.86 -13.57 -11.02
N GLY A 74 -8.27 -13.65 -12.29
CA GLY A 74 -9.69 -13.67 -12.67
C GLY A 74 -10.43 -12.31 -12.55
N TRP A 75 -9.70 -11.24 -12.30
CA TRP A 75 -10.26 -9.89 -12.23
C TRP A 75 -10.66 -9.33 -13.60
N GLU A 76 -10.05 -9.82 -14.68
CA GLU A 76 -10.27 -9.35 -16.06
C GLU A 76 -11.73 -9.53 -16.50
N GLU A 77 -12.35 -10.62 -16.09
CA GLU A 77 -13.75 -10.92 -16.40
C GLU A 77 -14.72 -9.98 -15.66
N LEU A 78 -14.30 -9.43 -14.53
CA LEU A 78 -15.09 -8.52 -13.71
C LEU A 78 -14.92 -7.06 -14.11
N GLU A 79 -13.82 -6.68 -14.75
CA GLU A 79 -13.49 -5.29 -15.11
C GLU A 79 -14.59 -4.58 -15.90
N PRO A 80 -15.26 -5.21 -16.93
CA PRO A 80 -16.31 -4.55 -17.70
C PRO A 80 -17.53 -4.11 -16.89
N ASP A 81 -17.78 -4.74 -15.75
CA ASP A 81 -18.93 -4.45 -14.88
C ASP A 81 -18.64 -3.34 -13.87
N MET A 82 -17.39 -2.91 -13.73
CA MET A 82 -17.02 -1.82 -12.82
C MET A 82 -17.50 -0.47 -13.35
N ARG A 83 -17.90 0.43 -12.42
CA ARG A 83 -18.56 1.71 -12.73
C ARG A 83 -17.74 2.93 -12.34
N ASN A 84 -16.56 2.76 -11.76
CA ASN A 84 -15.60 3.81 -11.44
C ASN A 84 -14.89 4.33 -12.70
N ASP A 85 -13.90 5.21 -12.53
CA ASP A 85 -13.10 5.72 -13.66
C ASP A 85 -12.56 4.58 -14.53
N PRO A 86 -12.73 4.62 -15.86
CA PRO A 86 -12.36 3.51 -16.75
C PRO A 86 -10.93 3.03 -16.62
N LYS A 87 -9.96 3.94 -16.36
CA LYS A 87 -8.55 3.59 -16.23
C LYS A 87 -8.24 2.77 -14.96
N ASP A 88 -9.08 2.91 -13.92
CA ASP A 88 -8.89 2.29 -12.60
C ASP A 88 -9.90 1.16 -12.32
N ARG A 89 -10.70 0.76 -13.31
CA ARG A 89 -11.66 -0.36 -13.17
C ARG A 89 -11.00 -1.67 -12.82
N HIS A 90 -9.82 -1.93 -13.35
CA HIS A 90 -9.05 -3.13 -13.04
C HIS A 90 -8.68 -3.24 -11.55
N VAL A 91 -8.49 -2.11 -10.85
CA VAL A 91 -8.20 -2.10 -9.41
C VAL A 91 -9.42 -2.52 -8.61
N VAL A 92 -10.61 -1.99 -8.99
CA VAL A 92 -11.88 -2.39 -8.36
C VAL A 92 -12.21 -3.85 -8.66
N ALA A 93 -12.01 -4.29 -9.89
CA ALA A 93 -12.19 -5.69 -10.28
C ALA A 93 -11.26 -6.63 -9.47
N ALA A 94 -10.01 -6.24 -9.26
CA ALA A 94 -9.09 -6.97 -8.40
C ALA A 94 -9.58 -7.02 -6.95
N ALA A 95 -10.16 -5.93 -6.43
CA ALA A 95 -10.72 -5.92 -5.08
C ALA A 95 -11.92 -6.88 -4.94
N VAL A 96 -12.80 -6.92 -5.94
CA VAL A 96 -13.92 -7.87 -5.98
C VAL A 96 -13.40 -9.31 -6.01
N ALA A 97 -12.46 -9.61 -6.91
CA ALA A 97 -11.89 -10.96 -7.05
C ALA A 97 -11.14 -11.43 -5.78
N ALA A 98 -10.47 -10.52 -5.08
CA ALA A 98 -9.78 -10.81 -3.82
C ALA A 98 -10.71 -10.92 -2.60
N GLY A 99 -12.00 -10.56 -2.74
CA GLY A 99 -12.89 -10.38 -1.59
C GLY A 99 -12.41 -9.27 -0.64
N ALA A 100 -11.73 -8.25 -1.18
CA ALA A 100 -11.23 -7.12 -0.41
C ALA A 100 -12.37 -6.16 -0.06
N THR A 101 -12.28 -5.59 1.13
CA THR A 101 -13.21 -4.55 1.59
C THR A 101 -12.64 -3.15 1.50
N VAL A 102 -11.34 -3.03 1.22
CA VAL A 102 -10.63 -1.75 1.10
C VAL A 102 -9.78 -1.72 -0.16
N ILE A 103 -9.78 -0.60 -0.85
CA ILE A 103 -8.79 -0.21 -1.86
C ILE A 103 -7.99 0.94 -1.26
N VAL A 104 -6.66 0.79 -1.17
CA VAL A 104 -5.77 1.85 -0.72
C VAL A 104 -5.24 2.60 -1.94
N THR A 105 -5.60 3.86 -2.07
CA THR A 105 -5.24 4.70 -3.22
C THR A 105 -5.05 6.16 -2.80
N SER A 106 -4.16 6.86 -3.47
CA SER A 106 -4.00 8.32 -3.32
C SER A 106 -5.01 9.11 -4.16
N ASN A 107 -5.76 8.44 -5.04
CA ASN A 107 -6.68 9.07 -5.98
C ASN A 107 -8.14 8.64 -5.73
N ILE A 108 -8.68 9.05 -4.60
CA ILE A 108 -10.06 8.70 -4.15
C ILE A 108 -11.14 9.03 -5.20
N ARG A 109 -10.94 10.10 -5.98
CA ARG A 109 -11.96 10.58 -6.95
C ARG A 109 -12.31 9.53 -8.00
N ASP A 110 -11.32 8.74 -8.43
CA ASP A 110 -11.48 7.74 -9.48
C ASP A 110 -12.19 6.47 -8.98
N PHE A 111 -12.44 6.41 -7.66
CA PHE A 111 -13.11 5.30 -6.96
C PHE A 111 -14.45 5.71 -6.31
N SER A 112 -15.08 6.76 -6.80
CA SER A 112 -16.36 7.28 -6.26
C SER A 112 -17.55 6.34 -6.45
N ASN A 113 -17.48 5.40 -7.40
CA ASN A 113 -18.55 4.47 -7.72
C ASN A 113 -18.03 3.02 -7.71
N VAL A 114 -17.81 2.51 -6.51
CA VAL A 114 -17.35 1.13 -6.27
C VAL A 114 -18.50 0.26 -5.76
N PRO A 115 -18.44 -1.07 -5.92
CA PRO A 115 -19.46 -1.99 -5.40
C PRO A 115 -19.67 -1.88 -3.89
N ASP A 116 -20.89 -2.19 -3.44
CA ASP A 116 -21.22 -2.23 -2.02
C ASP A 116 -20.28 -3.17 -1.26
N GLY A 117 -19.84 -2.72 -0.09
CA GLY A 117 -18.90 -3.46 0.76
C GLY A 117 -17.42 -3.17 0.48
N ILE A 118 -17.10 -2.41 -0.57
CA ILE A 118 -15.75 -1.93 -0.85
C ILE A 118 -15.67 -0.43 -0.57
N VAL A 119 -14.60 0.01 0.07
CA VAL A 119 -14.33 1.42 0.35
C VAL A 119 -12.93 1.77 -0.13
N ALA A 120 -12.81 2.87 -0.87
CA ALA A 120 -11.51 3.46 -1.16
C ALA A 120 -11.04 4.34 0.00
N MET A 121 -9.80 4.16 0.42
CA MET A 121 -9.16 4.91 1.50
C MET A 121 -7.82 5.49 1.03
N THR A 122 -7.51 6.69 1.48
CA THR A 122 -6.16 7.23 1.37
C THR A 122 -5.17 6.41 2.22
N PRO A 123 -3.87 6.46 1.91
CA PRO A 123 -2.86 5.85 2.79
C PRO A 123 -2.97 6.31 4.24
N ASP A 124 -3.27 7.59 4.46
CA ASP A 124 -3.44 8.18 5.78
C ASP A 124 -4.61 7.56 6.55
N GLU A 125 -5.79 7.53 5.95
CA GLU A 125 -6.98 6.90 6.54
C GLU A 125 -6.78 5.42 6.81
N PHE A 126 -6.13 4.72 5.87
CA PHE A 126 -5.87 3.30 6.00
C PHE A 126 -4.87 2.98 7.11
N LEU A 127 -3.71 3.64 7.12
CA LEU A 127 -2.69 3.43 8.15
C LEU A 127 -3.19 3.83 9.54
N SER A 128 -3.94 4.95 9.65
CA SER A 128 -4.59 5.35 10.90
C SER A 128 -5.57 4.29 11.41
N LYS A 129 -6.36 3.69 10.51
CA LYS A 129 -7.29 2.60 10.85
C LYS A 129 -6.57 1.35 11.34
N ILE A 130 -5.48 0.96 10.68
CA ILE A 130 -4.67 -0.21 11.10
C ILE A 130 -3.99 0.08 12.43
N PHE A 131 -3.43 1.29 12.58
CA PHE A 131 -2.75 1.73 13.80
C PHE A 131 -3.68 1.72 15.02
N ALA A 132 -4.89 2.24 14.89
CA ALA A 132 -5.88 2.23 15.97
C ALA A 132 -6.23 0.81 16.44
N LYS A 133 -6.08 -0.20 15.56
CA LYS A 133 -6.36 -1.60 15.89
C LYS A 133 -5.20 -2.28 16.59
N ASP A 134 -3.96 -2.04 16.15
CA ASP A 134 -2.75 -2.64 16.72
C ASP A 134 -1.56 -1.68 16.64
N PRO A 135 -1.49 -0.67 17.55
CA PRO A 135 -0.41 0.30 17.56
C PRO A 135 0.97 -0.34 17.76
N THR A 136 1.00 -1.42 18.55
CA THR A 136 2.27 -2.09 18.89
C THR A 136 2.89 -2.74 17.66
N ALA A 137 2.12 -3.59 16.96
CA ALA A 137 2.62 -4.28 15.78
C ALA A 137 3.04 -3.29 14.66
N VAL A 138 2.27 -2.20 14.48
CA VAL A 138 2.60 -1.18 13.48
C VAL A 138 3.89 -0.44 13.84
N LEU A 139 4.07 -0.02 15.11
CA LEU A 139 5.31 0.65 15.54
C LEU A 139 6.54 -0.27 15.47
N GLU A 140 6.38 -1.55 15.75
CA GLU A 140 7.45 -2.54 15.59
C GLU A 140 7.85 -2.69 14.11
N ALA A 141 6.86 -2.76 13.21
CA ALA A 141 7.12 -2.82 11.77
C ALA A 141 7.86 -1.57 11.26
N ILE A 142 7.46 -0.36 11.70
CA ILE A 142 8.12 0.89 11.34
C ILE A 142 9.53 1.00 11.95
N THR A 143 9.71 0.53 13.17
CA THR A 143 11.04 0.49 13.81
C THR A 143 11.99 -0.45 13.05
N ALA A 144 11.50 -1.61 12.64
CA ALA A 144 12.27 -2.52 11.79
C ALA A 144 12.56 -1.92 10.41
N GLN A 145 11.61 -1.15 9.84
CA GLN A 145 11.82 -0.40 8.61
C GLN A 145 12.95 0.62 8.77
N ALA A 146 12.90 1.45 9.81
CA ALA A 146 13.92 2.47 10.07
C ALA A 146 15.31 1.84 10.21
N ALA A 147 15.41 0.73 10.95
CA ALA A 147 16.65 0.01 11.14
C ALA A 147 17.26 -0.59 9.84
N ALA A 148 16.43 -0.82 8.81
CA ALA A 148 16.87 -1.31 7.51
C ALA A 148 17.50 -0.21 6.63
N TYR A 149 17.20 1.06 6.87
CA TYR A 149 17.80 2.19 6.15
C TYR A 149 19.20 2.49 6.67
N ARG A 150 20.18 2.47 5.78
CA ARG A 150 21.60 2.70 6.12
C ARG A 150 22.19 3.94 5.49
N ARG A 151 21.64 4.41 4.37
CA ARG A 151 22.15 5.57 3.62
C ARG A 151 20.97 6.35 3.00
N PRO A 152 20.46 7.39 3.70
CA PRO A 152 20.80 7.76 5.06
C PRO A 152 20.26 6.78 6.10
N ALA A 153 20.91 6.66 7.23
CA ALA A 153 20.34 5.98 8.41
C ALA A 153 19.16 6.83 8.91
N LEU A 154 18.08 6.17 9.33
CA LEU A 154 16.90 6.83 9.88
C LEU A 154 16.57 6.27 11.26
N THR A 155 16.21 7.15 12.17
CA THR A 155 15.53 6.78 13.40
C THR A 155 14.05 6.48 13.11
N THR A 156 13.37 5.77 14.00
CA THR A 156 11.93 5.53 13.91
C THR A 156 11.16 6.84 13.80
N ARG A 157 11.52 7.84 14.59
CA ARG A 157 10.92 9.18 14.57
C ARG A 157 11.08 9.86 13.21
N GLU A 158 12.29 9.93 12.69
CA GLU A 158 12.56 10.55 11.38
C GLU A 158 11.81 9.85 10.24
N LEU A 159 11.65 8.54 10.33
CA LEU A 159 10.86 7.78 9.37
C LEU A 159 9.37 8.18 9.42
N ILE A 160 8.79 8.25 10.63
CA ILE A 160 7.40 8.67 10.82
C ILE A 160 7.19 10.12 10.34
N GLU A 161 8.11 11.03 10.67
CA GLU A 161 8.07 12.42 10.20
C GLU A 161 8.08 12.52 8.66
N ARG A 162 8.83 11.67 7.98
CA ARG A 162 8.80 11.59 6.50
C ARG A 162 7.50 11.02 5.96
N LEU A 163 6.90 10.06 6.65
CA LEU A 163 5.59 9.52 6.28
C LEU A 163 4.48 10.57 6.40
N ALA A 164 4.65 11.61 7.22
CA ALA A 164 3.69 12.71 7.32
C ALA A 164 3.42 13.42 5.99
N LEU A 165 4.31 13.33 5.00
CA LEU A 165 4.09 13.89 3.66
C LEU A 165 2.92 13.22 2.92
N THR A 166 2.67 11.94 3.18
CA THR A 166 1.60 11.16 2.55
C THR A 166 0.52 10.73 3.53
N SER A 167 0.83 10.70 4.81
CA SER A 167 -0.02 10.14 5.87
C SER A 167 0.12 10.96 7.16
N PRO A 168 -0.33 12.25 7.15
CA PRO A 168 -0.10 13.16 8.27
C PRO A 168 -0.84 12.76 9.55
N GLY A 169 -2.11 12.34 9.47
CA GLY A 169 -2.89 11.94 10.63
C GLY A 169 -2.38 10.66 11.28
N PHE A 170 -1.94 9.70 10.46
CA PHE A 170 -1.26 8.51 10.95
C PHE A 170 0.08 8.86 11.64
N ALA A 171 0.87 9.75 11.02
CA ALA A 171 2.17 10.14 11.56
C ALA A 171 2.02 10.83 12.93
N GLU A 172 1.03 11.70 13.10
CA GLU A 172 0.72 12.34 14.38
C GLU A 172 0.43 11.30 15.47
N GLN A 173 -0.48 10.36 15.23
CA GLN A 173 -0.82 9.28 16.17
C GLN A 173 0.39 8.40 16.50
N ALA A 174 1.20 8.08 15.50
CA ALA A 174 2.39 7.23 15.68
C ALA A 174 3.49 7.94 16.49
N LEU A 175 3.68 9.26 16.30
CA LEU A 175 4.62 10.06 17.09
C LEU A 175 4.18 10.19 18.55
N GLU A 176 2.90 10.45 18.81
CA GLU A 176 2.34 10.47 20.17
C GLU A 176 2.58 9.13 20.89
N ALA A 177 2.24 8.02 20.24
CA ALA A 177 2.44 6.70 20.82
C ALA A 177 3.92 6.30 20.98
N LEU A 178 4.82 6.90 20.20
CA LEU A 178 6.27 6.70 20.35
C LEU A 178 6.82 7.46 21.57
N ASP A 179 6.24 8.63 21.88
CA ASP A 179 6.62 9.46 23.03
C ASP A 179 6.11 8.89 24.35
N ASP A 180 5.03 8.13 24.34
CA ASP A 180 4.43 7.49 25.51
C ASP A 180 5.13 6.17 25.92
N ARG A 181 6.17 5.71 25.18
CA ARG A 181 6.94 4.50 25.46
C ARG A 181 8.20 4.79 26.24
#